data_a059bba424a776409159df2cff9a03f3
#
_entry.id   a059bba424a776409159df2cff9a03f3
#
_cell.length_a   1.000
_cell.length_b   1.000
_cell.length_c   1.000
_cell.angle_alpha   90.00
_cell.angle_beta   90.00
_cell.angle_gamma   90.00
#
_symmetry.space_group_name_H-M   'P 1'
#
loop_
_entity.id
_entity.type
_entity.pdbx_description
1 polymer ?
#
loop_
_entity_poly.entity_id
_entity_poly.type
_entity_poly.pdbx_seq_one_letter_code
_entity_poly.pdbx_strand_id
1 'polypeptide(L)'
;MNYIDSIILKRTCTCWKKLGNDLLYGKPGILLYYAQKSNQNTCFEKIYQKMKGDVLSHINKDMPCRLDGLLGITLCTTWILAYWKKGNPDYVLKEIDEDIYRNTMSFINKGEHNNEQEIEILFYISQRLKYGAHPTNPVEGCADANPKLLLNDT
;
A
#
# COMPACT_ATOMS: atom_id res chain seq x y z
N MET A 1 -13.00 7.48 21.49
CA MET A 1 -13.09 7.98 20.08
C MET A 1 -13.35 9.46 20.14
N ASN A 2 -12.52 10.28 19.54
CA ASN A 2 -12.74 11.73 19.56
C ASN A 2 -13.76 12.15 18.46
N TYR A 3 -14.17 13.43 18.50
CA TYR A 3 -15.18 13.97 17.58
C TYR A 3 -14.74 13.83 16.10
N ILE A 4 -13.47 14.07 15.80
CA ILE A 4 -12.91 13.96 14.44
C ILE A 4 -12.97 12.50 13.95
N ASP A 5 -12.58 11.54 14.81
CA ASP A 5 -12.64 10.12 14.48
C ASP A 5 -14.06 9.68 14.13
N SER A 6 -15.07 10.21 14.83
CA SER A 6 -16.47 9.87 14.56
C SER A 6 -16.97 10.42 13.23
N ILE A 7 -16.56 11.64 12.86
CA ILE A 7 -16.88 12.24 11.54
C ILE A 7 -16.25 11.44 10.41
N ILE A 8 -14.95 11.13 10.54
CA ILE A 8 -14.22 10.35 9.53
C ILE A 8 -14.88 8.98 9.37
N LEU A 9 -15.19 8.30 10.48
CA LEU A 9 -15.84 6.99 10.45
C LEU A 9 -17.18 7.06 9.71
N LYS A 10 -18.05 8.01 10.08
CA LYS A 10 -19.34 8.19 9.43
C LYS A 10 -19.21 8.44 7.95
N ARG A 11 -18.35 9.38 7.53
CA ARG A 11 -18.11 9.68 6.11
C ARG A 11 -17.52 8.48 5.37
N THR A 12 -16.57 7.79 5.96
CA THR A 12 -15.99 6.60 5.35
C THR A 12 -17.04 5.53 5.10
N CYS A 13 -17.88 5.21 6.08
CA CYS A 13 -18.92 4.20 5.93
C CYS A 13 -19.92 4.54 4.83
N THR A 14 -20.24 5.85 4.62
CA THR A 14 -21.18 6.28 3.60
C THR A 14 -20.57 6.43 2.21
N CYS A 15 -19.31 6.81 2.10
CA CYS A 15 -18.68 7.18 0.84
C CYS A 15 -17.69 6.14 0.29
N TRP A 16 -17.25 5.16 1.10
CA TRP A 16 -16.17 4.22 0.75
C TRP A 16 -16.31 3.62 -0.65
N LYS A 17 -17.50 3.12 -0.99
CA LYS A 17 -17.75 2.47 -2.29
C LYS A 17 -17.60 3.41 -3.49
N LYS A 18 -17.70 4.71 -3.27
CA LYS A 18 -17.63 5.73 -4.30
C LYS A 18 -16.23 6.32 -4.48
N LEU A 19 -15.31 5.97 -3.57
CA LEU A 19 -13.94 6.48 -3.61
C LEU A 19 -13.11 5.70 -4.63
N GLY A 20 -12.29 6.44 -5.38
CA GLY A 20 -11.28 5.88 -6.28
C GLY A 20 -10.04 5.36 -5.56
N ASN A 21 -9.02 5.03 -6.34
CA ASN A 21 -7.74 4.48 -5.84
C ASN A 21 -6.64 5.55 -5.71
N ASP A 22 -7.00 6.82 -5.78
CA ASP A 22 -6.08 7.94 -5.55
C ASP A 22 -5.47 7.91 -4.15
N LEU A 23 -4.16 8.17 -4.05
CA LEU A 23 -3.44 8.11 -2.78
C LEU A 23 -3.93 9.17 -1.78
N LEU A 24 -4.22 10.38 -2.25
CA LEU A 24 -4.53 11.51 -1.37
C LEU A 24 -6.03 11.61 -1.07
N TYR A 25 -6.88 11.42 -2.08
CA TYR A 25 -8.33 11.66 -1.99
C TYR A 25 -9.16 10.38 -2.07
N GLY A 26 -8.52 9.23 -2.29
CA GLY A 26 -9.17 7.93 -2.47
C GLY A 26 -9.04 6.99 -1.27
N LYS A 27 -9.34 5.73 -1.54
CA LYS A 27 -9.30 4.63 -0.56
C LYS A 27 -7.92 4.45 0.11
N PRO A 28 -6.78 4.52 -0.63
CA PRO A 28 -5.46 4.35 -0.01
C PRO A 28 -5.15 5.38 1.08
N GLY A 29 -5.48 6.66 0.85
CA GLY A 29 -5.27 7.71 1.86
C GLY A 29 -6.09 7.47 3.14
N ILE A 30 -7.34 7.04 2.99
CA ILE A 30 -8.18 6.68 4.14
C ILE A 30 -7.65 5.42 4.85
N LEU A 31 -7.12 4.46 4.10
CA LEU A 31 -6.52 3.24 4.65
C LEU A 31 -5.32 3.57 5.55
N LEU A 32 -4.47 4.56 5.18
CA LEU A 32 -3.39 5.06 6.02
C LEU A 32 -3.88 5.55 7.38
N TYR A 33 -4.95 6.34 7.41
CA TYR A 33 -5.56 6.81 8.65
C TYR A 33 -6.00 5.65 9.54
N TYR A 34 -6.70 4.66 8.99
CA TYR A 34 -7.15 3.51 9.76
C TYR A 34 -6.01 2.59 10.19
N ALA A 35 -4.95 2.45 9.39
CA ALA A 35 -3.76 1.71 9.77
C ALA A 35 -3.07 2.33 11.00
N GLN A 36 -2.97 3.66 11.04
CA GLN A 36 -2.46 4.38 12.20
C GLN A 36 -3.32 4.18 13.46
N LYS A 37 -4.64 4.28 13.32
CA LYS A 37 -5.60 4.16 14.43
C LYS A 37 -5.78 2.73 14.91
N SER A 38 -5.58 1.75 14.07
CA SER A 38 -5.75 0.32 14.37
C SER A 38 -4.87 -0.17 15.52
N ASN A 39 -3.70 0.44 15.70
CA ASN A 39 -2.80 0.11 16.80
C ASN A 39 -3.33 0.60 18.17
N GLN A 40 -4.33 1.47 18.19
CA GLN A 40 -4.88 2.08 19.39
C GLN A 40 -6.23 1.48 19.82
N ASN A 41 -6.95 0.83 18.89
CA ASN A 41 -8.31 0.38 19.15
C ASN A 41 -8.73 -0.77 18.22
N THR A 42 -9.26 -1.83 18.80
CA THR A 42 -9.72 -3.03 18.10
C THR A 42 -10.86 -2.78 17.10
N CYS A 43 -11.69 -1.76 17.32
CA CYS A 43 -12.73 -1.37 16.38
C CYS A 43 -12.11 -0.84 15.08
N PHE A 44 -11.11 0.02 15.20
CA PHE A 44 -10.37 0.52 14.02
C PHE A 44 -9.58 -0.58 13.32
N GLU A 45 -9.07 -1.57 14.06
CA GLU A 45 -8.40 -2.73 13.44
C GLU A 45 -9.35 -3.51 12.53
N LYS A 46 -10.57 -3.81 12.99
CA LYS A 46 -11.56 -4.52 12.17
C LYS A 46 -11.91 -3.75 10.89
N ILE A 47 -12.08 -2.43 11.00
CA ILE A 47 -12.35 -1.57 9.85
C ILE A 47 -11.16 -1.56 8.89
N TYR A 48 -9.94 -1.40 9.42
CA TYR A 48 -8.71 -1.44 8.64
C TYR A 48 -8.59 -2.74 7.84
N GLN A 49 -8.78 -3.91 8.48
CA GLN A 49 -8.66 -5.20 7.80
C GLN A 49 -9.69 -5.35 6.66
N LYS A 50 -10.92 -4.93 6.88
CA LYS A 50 -11.95 -4.93 5.84
C LYS A 50 -11.59 -4.04 4.66
N MET A 51 -11.13 -2.81 4.94
CA MET A 51 -10.76 -1.84 3.90
C MET A 51 -9.50 -2.25 3.15
N LYS A 52 -8.51 -2.83 3.86
CA LYS A 52 -7.31 -3.39 3.24
C LYS A 52 -7.66 -4.47 2.23
N GLY A 53 -8.53 -5.41 2.59
CA GLY A 53 -8.99 -6.46 1.69
C GLY A 53 -9.67 -5.87 0.45
N ASP A 54 -10.53 -4.87 0.60
CA ASP A 54 -11.19 -4.21 -0.51
C ASP A 54 -10.18 -3.49 -1.45
N VAL A 55 -9.21 -2.75 -0.91
CA VAL A 55 -8.19 -2.08 -1.73
C VAL A 55 -7.34 -3.08 -2.50
N LEU A 56 -6.85 -4.12 -1.83
CA LEU A 56 -5.98 -5.12 -2.45
C LEU A 56 -6.71 -5.96 -3.51
N SER A 57 -8.01 -6.25 -3.31
CA SER A 57 -8.81 -7.01 -4.29
C SER A 57 -9.04 -6.27 -5.61
N HIS A 58 -8.83 -4.96 -5.65
CA HIS A 58 -8.98 -4.16 -6.86
C HIS A 58 -7.66 -3.96 -7.63
N ILE A 59 -6.54 -4.47 -7.11
CA ILE A 59 -5.28 -4.42 -7.85
C ILE A 59 -5.39 -5.35 -9.06
N ASN A 60 -5.16 -4.80 -10.24
CA ASN A 60 -5.11 -5.56 -11.49
C ASN A 60 -4.01 -5.01 -12.41
N LYS A 61 -3.64 -5.78 -13.42
CA LYS A 61 -2.55 -5.45 -14.36
C LYS A 61 -2.84 -4.25 -15.26
N ASP A 62 -4.11 -3.87 -15.38
CA ASP A 62 -4.56 -2.77 -16.23
C ASP A 62 -4.61 -1.44 -15.48
N MET A 63 -4.27 -1.44 -14.19
CA MET A 63 -4.23 -0.20 -13.42
C MET A 63 -3.14 0.73 -13.95
N PRO A 64 -3.45 2.04 -14.06
CA PRO A 64 -2.44 3.00 -14.47
C PRO A 64 -1.28 3.03 -13.48
N CYS A 65 -0.05 3.10 -14.01
CA CYS A 65 1.18 3.25 -13.21
C CYS A 65 1.35 4.73 -12.81
N ARG A 66 0.45 5.20 -11.93
CA ARG A 66 0.32 6.58 -11.44
C ARG A 66 -0.10 6.58 -9.97
N LEU A 67 -0.03 7.76 -9.31
CA LEU A 67 -0.45 7.92 -7.91
C LEU A 67 -1.95 7.76 -7.67
N ASP A 68 -2.77 7.92 -8.70
CA ASP A 68 -4.22 7.61 -8.68
C ASP A 68 -4.53 6.14 -9.02
N GLY A 69 -3.50 5.30 -9.15
CA GLY A 69 -3.58 3.89 -9.48
C GLY A 69 -2.59 3.04 -8.70
N LEU A 70 -1.78 2.27 -9.43
CA LEU A 70 -0.89 1.25 -8.86
C LEU A 70 0.16 1.85 -7.93
N LEU A 71 0.81 2.97 -8.32
CA LEU A 71 1.82 3.61 -7.48
C LEU A 71 1.25 4.08 -6.14
N GLY A 72 0.04 4.65 -6.13
CA GLY A 72 -0.60 5.11 -4.91
C GLY A 72 -0.92 4.00 -3.92
N ILE A 73 -1.46 2.87 -4.41
CA ILE A 73 -1.75 1.70 -3.57
C ILE A 73 -0.45 1.11 -2.99
N THR A 74 0.58 0.99 -3.84
CA THR A 74 1.86 0.40 -3.43
C THR A 74 2.59 1.27 -2.42
N LEU A 75 2.58 2.60 -2.58
CA LEU A 75 3.12 3.54 -1.58
C LEU A 75 2.36 3.47 -0.27
N CYS A 76 1.02 3.45 -0.32
CA CYS A 76 0.19 3.28 0.86
C CYS A 76 0.59 2.01 1.62
N THR A 77 0.71 0.88 0.92
CA THR A 77 1.11 -0.41 1.51
C THR A 77 2.53 -0.34 2.10
N THR A 78 3.48 0.28 1.39
CA THR A 78 4.85 0.50 1.86
C THR A 78 4.87 1.24 3.20
N TRP A 79 4.17 2.36 3.29
CA TRP A 79 4.12 3.16 4.51
C TRP A 79 3.40 2.45 5.66
N ILE A 80 2.31 1.71 5.38
CA ILE A 80 1.62 0.91 6.40
C ILE A 80 2.57 -0.13 7.01
N LEU A 81 3.28 -0.87 6.16
CA LEU A 81 4.21 -1.90 6.62
C LEU A 81 5.40 -1.29 7.37
N ALA A 82 5.99 -0.22 6.84
CA ALA A 82 7.14 0.43 7.44
C ALA A 82 6.83 1.08 8.80
N TYR A 83 5.71 1.79 8.90
CA TYR A 83 5.44 2.61 10.09
C TYR A 83 4.56 1.94 11.14
N TRP A 84 3.60 1.11 10.73
CA TRP A 84 2.56 0.66 11.67
C TRP A 84 2.46 -0.85 11.84
N LYS A 85 2.70 -1.63 10.80
CA LYS A 85 2.54 -3.09 10.85
C LYS A 85 3.85 -3.87 10.95
N LYS A 86 4.99 -3.18 10.93
CA LYS A 86 6.34 -3.77 11.08
C LYS A 86 6.59 -4.96 10.13
N GLY A 87 5.99 -4.89 8.94
CA GLY A 87 6.20 -5.89 7.89
C GLY A 87 7.37 -5.50 6.97
N ASN A 88 7.77 -6.44 6.12
CA ASN A 88 8.77 -6.18 5.08
C ASN A 88 8.06 -5.82 3.76
N PRO A 89 8.10 -4.55 3.31
CA PRO A 89 7.49 -4.14 2.06
C PRO A 89 8.03 -4.88 0.84
N ASP A 90 9.33 -5.20 0.80
CA ASP A 90 9.94 -5.84 -0.35
C ASP A 90 9.42 -7.26 -0.58
N TYR A 91 9.13 -7.98 0.50
CA TYR A 91 8.52 -9.30 0.38
C TYR A 91 7.08 -9.25 -0.13
N VAL A 92 6.29 -8.32 0.43
CA VAL A 92 4.85 -8.21 0.11
C VAL A 92 4.61 -7.62 -1.28
N LEU A 93 5.46 -6.69 -1.72
CA LEU A 93 5.26 -5.91 -2.94
C LEU A 93 6.11 -6.38 -4.13
N LYS A 94 6.88 -7.44 -3.99
CA LYS A 94 7.84 -7.92 -5.00
C LYS A 94 7.22 -8.01 -6.41
N GLU A 95 6.10 -8.70 -6.54
CA GLU A 95 5.45 -8.90 -7.84
C GLU A 95 4.93 -7.58 -8.42
N ILE A 96 4.39 -6.71 -7.55
CA ILE A 96 3.88 -5.39 -7.96
C ILE A 96 5.05 -4.48 -8.37
N ASP A 97 6.15 -4.50 -7.65
CA ASP A 97 7.36 -3.74 -7.99
C ASP A 97 7.91 -4.17 -9.37
N GLU A 98 7.87 -5.47 -9.68
CA GLU A 98 8.26 -5.99 -11.00
C GLU A 98 7.31 -5.50 -12.11
N ASP A 99 6.01 -5.44 -11.86
CA ASP A 99 5.04 -4.89 -12.83
C ASP A 99 5.23 -3.38 -13.02
N ILE A 100 5.47 -2.63 -11.96
CA ILE A 100 5.80 -1.19 -12.04
C ILE A 100 7.09 -0.99 -12.84
N TYR A 101 8.12 -1.78 -12.58
CA TYR A 101 9.37 -1.71 -13.32
C TYR A 101 9.15 -1.96 -14.82
N ARG A 102 8.42 -3.02 -15.20
CA ARG A 102 8.12 -3.33 -16.60
C ARG A 102 7.35 -2.20 -17.29
N ASN A 103 6.34 -1.64 -16.61
CA ASN A 103 5.56 -0.52 -17.13
C ASN A 103 6.43 0.72 -17.32
N THR A 104 7.31 1.03 -16.36
CA THR A 104 8.27 2.13 -16.45
C THR A 104 9.22 1.97 -17.60
N MET A 105 9.80 0.78 -17.78
CA MET A 105 10.72 0.50 -18.91
C MET A 105 10.01 0.58 -20.26
N SER A 106 8.76 0.11 -20.36
CA SER A 106 7.94 0.25 -21.56
C SER A 106 7.68 1.72 -21.91
N PHE A 107 7.36 2.53 -20.91
CA PHE A 107 7.15 3.97 -21.05
C PHE A 107 8.41 4.68 -21.58
N ILE A 108 9.56 4.42 -20.96
CA ILE A 108 10.85 4.99 -21.38
C ILE A 108 11.19 4.56 -22.83
N ASN A 109 11.03 3.28 -23.15
CA ASN A 109 11.38 2.74 -24.47
C ASN A 109 10.50 3.29 -25.61
N LYS A 110 9.27 3.68 -25.32
CA LYS A 110 8.38 4.32 -26.31
C LYS A 110 8.72 5.77 -26.57
N GLY A 111 9.58 6.37 -25.77
CA GLY A 111 9.92 7.80 -25.86
C GLY A 111 8.73 8.72 -25.54
N GLU A 112 7.74 8.21 -24.81
CA GLU A 112 6.60 8.99 -24.34
C GLU A 112 7.07 9.84 -23.16
N HIS A 113 7.24 11.14 -23.37
CA HIS A 113 7.60 12.07 -22.30
C HIS A 113 6.33 12.65 -21.66
N ASN A 114 6.10 12.30 -20.41
CA ASN A 114 5.07 12.88 -19.56
C ASN A 114 5.71 13.26 -18.23
N ASN A 115 6.05 14.53 -18.06
CA ASN A 115 6.74 15.04 -16.89
C ASN A 115 6.00 14.70 -15.57
N GLU A 116 4.68 14.71 -15.57
CA GLU A 116 3.89 14.38 -14.38
C GLU A 116 4.10 12.91 -13.99
N GLN A 117 3.98 12.00 -14.94
CA GLN A 117 4.17 10.57 -14.70
C GLN A 117 5.62 10.24 -14.31
N GLU A 118 6.59 10.90 -14.93
CA GLU A 118 8.01 10.74 -14.57
C GLU A 118 8.27 11.14 -13.13
N ILE A 119 7.71 12.28 -12.68
CA ILE A 119 7.81 12.74 -11.29
C ILE A 119 7.16 11.75 -10.34
N GLU A 120 5.98 11.23 -10.66
CA GLU A 120 5.29 10.23 -9.84
C GLU A 120 6.11 8.94 -9.70
N ILE A 121 6.70 8.45 -10.79
CA ILE A 121 7.58 7.27 -10.79
C ILE A 121 8.85 7.53 -9.96
N LEU A 122 9.51 8.66 -10.15
CA LEU A 122 10.69 9.03 -9.37
C LEU A 122 10.37 9.16 -7.88
N PHE A 123 9.24 9.74 -7.54
CA PHE A 123 8.77 9.82 -6.17
C PHE A 123 8.55 8.41 -5.59
N TYR A 124 7.87 7.52 -6.32
CA TYR A 124 7.69 6.14 -5.93
C TYR A 124 9.03 5.44 -5.64
N ILE A 125 9.96 5.48 -6.59
CA ILE A 125 11.29 4.87 -6.45
C ILE A 125 12.01 5.40 -5.22
N SER A 126 11.99 6.72 -5.00
CA SER A 126 12.63 7.35 -3.84
C SER A 126 12.06 6.84 -2.52
N GLN A 127 10.75 6.66 -2.44
CA GLN A 127 10.08 6.14 -1.25
C GLN A 127 10.38 4.65 -1.04
N ARG A 128 10.42 3.85 -2.12
CA ARG A 128 10.77 2.43 -2.02
C ARG A 128 12.23 2.25 -1.57
N LEU A 129 13.16 3.04 -2.07
CA LEU A 129 14.56 3.02 -1.61
C LEU A 129 14.69 3.45 -0.14
N LYS A 130 13.87 4.38 0.31
CA LYS A 130 13.88 4.85 1.70
C LYS A 130 13.31 3.83 2.68
N TYR A 131 12.26 3.11 2.30
CA TYR A 131 11.48 2.23 3.18
C TYR A 131 11.57 0.76 2.79
N GLY A 132 12.22 0.43 1.68
CA GLY A 132 12.59 -0.93 1.33
C GLY A 132 13.61 -1.47 2.34
N ALA A 133 13.68 -2.77 2.48
CA ALA A 133 14.68 -3.38 3.31
C ALA A 133 16.05 -2.99 2.77
N HIS A 134 16.80 -2.20 3.50
CA HIS A 134 18.26 -2.26 3.35
C HIS A 134 18.63 -3.73 3.43
N PRO A 135 19.55 -4.25 2.59
CA PRO A 135 20.04 -5.59 2.76
C PRO A 135 20.57 -5.68 4.19
N THR A 136 19.73 -6.14 5.11
CA THR A 136 20.16 -6.53 6.43
C THR A 136 21.19 -7.61 6.16
N ASN A 137 22.42 -7.40 6.65
CA ASN A 137 23.47 -8.37 6.60
C ASN A 137 22.86 -9.76 6.84
N PRO A 138 23.20 -10.79 6.02
CA PRO A 138 22.58 -12.11 6.12
C PRO A 138 23.01 -12.90 7.36
N VAL A 139 23.26 -12.23 8.47
CA VAL A 139 23.71 -12.84 9.72
C VAL A 139 22.89 -12.27 10.87
N GLU A 140 21.60 -12.58 10.92
CA GLU A 140 20.89 -12.76 12.20
C GLU A 140 19.42 -13.11 11.88
N GLY A 141 19.06 -14.37 12.12
CA GLY A 141 17.69 -14.73 12.42
C GLY A 141 16.82 -15.33 11.32
N CYS A 142 17.31 -16.29 10.52
CA CYS A 142 16.44 -17.35 10.01
C CYS A 142 16.27 -18.42 11.11
N ALA A 143 15.54 -18.07 12.15
CA ALA A 143 14.98 -19.05 13.06
C ALA A 143 13.48 -18.76 13.13
N ASP A 144 12.67 -19.73 12.70
CA ASP A 144 11.26 -19.86 13.00
C ASP A 144 10.25 -18.90 12.33
N ALA A 145 10.20 -18.90 10.99
CA ALA A 145 8.94 -18.65 10.30
C ALA A 145 8.45 -19.97 9.69
N ASN A 146 7.69 -20.72 10.47
CA ASN A 146 7.01 -21.91 10.01
C ASN A 146 5.87 -21.48 9.05
N PRO A 147 5.94 -21.80 7.75
CA PRO A 147 4.92 -21.37 6.76
C PRO A 147 3.59 -22.10 6.89
N LYS A 148 3.40 -22.93 7.92
CA LYS A 148 2.19 -23.75 8.12
C LYS A 148 1.05 -23.08 8.87
N LEU A 149 1.19 -21.82 9.30
CA LEU A 149 0.15 -21.11 10.08
C LEU A 149 -0.77 -20.19 9.25
N LEU A 150 -0.68 -20.21 7.93
CA LEU A 150 -1.52 -19.37 7.05
C LEU A 150 -2.61 -20.13 6.27
N LEU A 151 -2.78 -21.44 6.50
CA LEU A 151 -3.70 -22.25 5.70
C LEU A 151 -4.73 -23.08 6.50
N ASN A 152 -4.89 -22.88 7.78
CA ASN A 152 -5.97 -23.56 8.51
C ASN A 152 -6.74 -22.55 9.34
N ASP A 153 -7.82 -22.04 8.78
CA ASP A 153 -9.11 -21.86 9.46
C ASP A 153 -10.18 -21.73 8.38
N THR A 154 -10.76 -22.88 8.07
CA THR A 154 -12.07 -23.03 7.42
C THR A 154 -13.18 -22.64 8.38
#